data_e5439a876689b5f52b235a8ea6b9a4d7
#
_entry.id   e5439a876689b5f52b235a8ea6b9a4d7
#
_cell.length_a   1.000
_cell.length_b   1.000
_cell.length_c   1.000
_cell.angle_alpha   90.00
_cell.angle_beta   90.00
_cell.angle_gamma   90.00
#
_symmetry.space_group_name_H-M   'P 1'
#
loop_
_entity.id
_entity.type
_entity.pdbx_description
1 polymer ?
#
loop_
_entity_poly.entity_id
_entity_poly.type
_entity_poly.pdbx_seq_one_letter_code
_entity_poly.pdbx_strand_id
1 'polypeptide(L)'
;FHKQLWIDRGIIYSSNWRINDGPFLLEIDGKEIPIVELPKDGIVDDTSYNMYTLQHPEHYYLRSGREMVQIWKDELDGLADEGRMLNFVMHPQFIGRPGYLRALRDFIHYAKENGAWIATDEQVAKHVLAQCGYNIEVKY
;
A
#
# COMPACT_ATOMS: atom_id res chain seq x y z
N PHE A 1 -7.46 15.69 -18.11
CA PHE A 1 -8.93 15.77 -17.93
C PHE A 1 -9.41 15.06 -16.67
N HIS A 2 -9.00 13.80 -16.42
CA HIS A 2 -9.47 13.03 -15.26
C HIS A 2 -9.01 13.58 -13.92
N LYS A 3 -7.75 14.02 -13.82
CA LYS A 3 -7.18 14.50 -12.55
C LYS A 3 -7.87 15.79 -12.07
N GLN A 4 -8.28 16.70 -12.98
CA GLN A 4 -9.05 17.89 -12.60
C GLN A 4 -10.41 17.50 -12.00
N LEU A 5 -11.09 16.52 -12.59
CA LEU A 5 -12.35 16.01 -12.04
C LEU A 5 -12.18 15.44 -10.63
N TRP A 6 -11.04 14.81 -10.33
CA TRP A 6 -10.75 14.29 -8.99
C TRP A 6 -10.63 15.42 -7.96
N ILE A 7 -9.92 16.51 -8.32
CA ILE A 7 -9.82 17.71 -7.46
C ILE A 7 -11.22 18.27 -7.19
N ASP A 8 -12.04 18.45 -8.23
CA ASP A 8 -13.38 19.01 -8.14
C ASP A 8 -14.32 18.13 -7.27
N ARG A 9 -13.99 16.86 -7.11
CA ARG A 9 -14.74 15.89 -6.29
C ARG A 9 -14.13 15.67 -4.90
N GLY A 10 -13.09 16.40 -4.55
CA GLY A 10 -12.44 16.30 -3.23
C GLY A 10 -11.64 15.00 -3.03
N ILE A 11 -11.22 14.34 -4.10
CA ILE A 11 -10.31 13.18 -4.01
C ILE A 11 -8.93 13.70 -3.62
N ILE A 12 -8.37 13.16 -2.55
CA ILE A 12 -7.07 13.56 -2.00
C ILE A 12 -5.97 12.54 -2.23
N TYR A 13 -6.29 11.32 -2.64
CA TYR A 13 -5.28 10.30 -2.95
C TYR A 13 -5.73 9.35 -4.06
N SER A 14 -4.76 8.67 -4.61
CA SER A 14 -4.85 7.61 -5.60
C SER A 14 -3.86 6.51 -5.23
N SER A 15 -4.11 5.27 -5.64
CA SER A 15 -3.20 4.14 -5.42
C SER A 15 -3.18 3.25 -6.66
N ASN A 16 -2.63 3.77 -7.77
CA ASN A 16 -2.66 3.12 -9.08
C ASN A 16 -1.28 2.80 -9.63
N TRP A 17 -0.24 3.48 -9.17
CA TRP A 17 1.11 3.39 -9.73
C TRP A 17 2.00 2.47 -8.92
N ARG A 18 3.02 1.89 -9.59
CA ARG A 18 4.01 0.97 -9.01
C ARG A 18 5.44 1.44 -9.33
N ILE A 19 5.66 2.74 -9.31
CA ILE A 19 6.92 3.32 -9.80
C ILE A 19 7.80 3.92 -8.69
N ASN A 20 7.35 3.91 -7.45
CA ASN A 20 8.05 4.49 -6.33
C ASN A 20 7.64 3.77 -5.03
N ASP A 21 8.53 3.75 -4.03
CA ASP A 21 8.30 3.15 -2.71
C ASP A 21 7.89 4.16 -1.65
N GLY A 22 7.52 5.36 -2.07
CA GLY A 22 7.04 6.42 -1.19
C GLY A 22 5.93 7.23 -1.82
N PRO A 23 5.13 7.94 -1.01
CA PRO A 23 4.07 8.79 -1.50
C PRO A 23 4.63 9.99 -2.26
N PHE A 24 3.92 10.45 -3.29
CA PHE A 24 4.27 11.64 -4.06
C PHE A 24 3.03 12.37 -4.56
N LEU A 25 3.17 13.68 -4.84
CA LEU A 25 2.09 14.46 -5.44
C LEU A 25 1.95 14.14 -6.93
N LEU A 26 0.71 14.01 -7.38
CA LEU A 26 0.43 13.92 -8.81
C LEU A 26 0.62 15.28 -9.50
N GLU A 27 0.87 15.25 -10.81
CA GLU A 27 1.04 16.45 -11.62
C GLU A 27 0.02 16.55 -12.75
N ILE A 28 -0.36 17.79 -13.07
CA ILE A 28 -1.06 18.17 -14.30
C ILE A 28 -0.22 19.23 -15.01
N ASP A 29 0.16 18.98 -16.25
CA ASP A 29 0.95 19.91 -17.09
C ASP A 29 2.22 20.43 -16.38
N GLY A 30 2.92 19.53 -15.67
CA GLY A 30 4.15 19.82 -14.95
C GLY A 30 3.95 20.62 -13.64
N LYS A 31 2.73 20.71 -13.13
CA LYS A 31 2.43 21.34 -11.84
C LYS A 31 1.85 20.31 -10.89
N GLU A 32 2.40 20.25 -9.69
CA GLU A 32 1.86 19.43 -8.60
C GLU A 32 0.44 19.83 -8.26
N ILE A 33 -0.38 18.83 -7.96
CA ILE A 33 -1.77 19.00 -7.55
C ILE A 33 -1.97 18.34 -6.18
N PRO A 34 -3.00 18.76 -5.40
CA PRO A 34 -3.25 18.26 -4.05
C PRO A 34 -3.86 16.84 -4.06
N ILE A 35 -3.28 15.94 -4.80
CA ILE A 35 -3.64 14.51 -4.83
C ILE A 35 -2.36 13.71 -4.63
N VAL A 36 -2.32 12.91 -3.57
CA VAL A 36 -1.18 12.05 -3.25
C VAL A 36 -1.35 10.72 -3.98
N GLU A 37 -0.34 10.30 -4.72
CA GLU A 37 -0.23 8.92 -5.15
C GLU A 37 0.41 8.11 -4.04
N LEU A 38 -0.24 7.02 -3.65
CA LEU A 38 0.23 6.03 -2.66
C LEU A 38 0.58 4.76 -3.42
N PRO A 39 1.83 4.59 -3.84
CA PRO A 39 2.24 3.45 -4.64
C PRO A 39 2.02 2.14 -3.90
N LYS A 40 1.80 1.07 -4.66
CA LYS A 40 1.73 -0.29 -4.16
C LYS A 40 2.55 -1.20 -5.04
N ASP A 41 3.21 -2.18 -4.43
CA ASP A 41 3.99 -3.17 -5.14
C ASP A 41 3.38 -4.57 -5.03
N GLY A 42 3.64 -5.40 -6.03
CA GLY A 42 3.22 -6.80 -6.04
C GLY A 42 3.84 -7.64 -4.94
N ILE A 43 4.96 -7.21 -4.35
CA ILE A 43 5.60 -7.91 -3.25
C ILE A 43 4.78 -7.87 -1.96
N VAL A 44 3.92 -6.85 -1.80
CA VAL A 44 2.98 -6.72 -0.67
C VAL A 44 1.52 -6.96 -1.08
N ASP A 45 1.31 -7.61 -2.21
CA ASP A 45 0.01 -8.10 -2.68
C ASP A 45 -0.11 -9.60 -2.35
N ASP A 46 -1.11 -9.98 -1.57
CA ASP A 46 -1.30 -11.38 -1.15
C ASP A 46 -1.61 -12.33 -2.31
N THR A 47 -2.09 -11.83 -3.45
CA THR A 47 -2.28 -12.62 -4.66
C THR A 47 -0.98 -13.10 -5.27
N SER A 48 0.11 -12.37 -5.10
CA SER A 48 1.44 -12.77 -5.58
C SER A 48 1.95 -14.07 -4.96
N TYR A 49 1.38 -14.47 -3.82
CA TYR A 49 1.75 -15.69 -3.08
C TYR A 49 0.68 -16.78 -3.13
N ASN A 50 -0.56 -16.42 -3.48
CA ASN A 50 -1.72 -17.27 -3.26
C ASN A 50 -2.59 -17.44 -4.50
N MET A 51 -2.25 -16.80 -5.61
CA MET A 51 -3.07 -16.92 -6.81
C MET A 51 -2.95 -18.33 -7.38
N TYR A 52 -4.10 -19.00 -7.48
CA TYR A 52 -4.26 -20.31 -8.05
C TYR A 52 -5.16 -20.21 -9.27
N THR A 53 -4.67 -20.64 -10.43
CA THR A 53 -5.48 -20.75 -11.63
C THR A 53 -5.31 -22.09 -12.31
N LEU A 54 -6.40 -22.78 -12.61
CA LEU A 54 -6.40 -24.04 -13.36
C LEU A 54 -5.99 -23.86 -14.82
N GLN A 55 -6.08 -22.63 -15.34
CA GLN A 55 -5.75 -22.31 -16.74
C GLN A 55 -4.23 -22.22 -17.00
N HIS A 56 -3.44 -21.94 -15.95
CA HIS A 56 -2.00 -21.77 -16.01
C HIS A 56 -1.32 -22.51 -14.87
N PRO A 57 -1.28 -23.85 -14.88
CA PRO A 57 -0.72 -24.65 -13.80
C PRO A 57 0.78 -24.42 -13.57
N GLU A 58 1.50 -23.91 -14.53
CA GLU A 58 2.90 -23.49 -14.41
C GLU A 58 3.10 -22.25 -13.54
N HIS A 59 2.02 -21.51 -13.23
CA HIS A 59 2.02 -20.30 -12.39
C HIS A 59 1.54 -20.58 -10.95
N TYR A 60 1.56 -21.85 -10.52
CA TYR A 60 1.21 -22.21 -9.16
C TYR A 60 2.31 -21.87 -8.16
N TYR A 61 2.13 -20.79 -7.45
CA TYR A 61 3.00 -20.44 -6.31
C TYR A 61 2.14 -20.28 -5.05
N LEU A 62 1.77 -21.41 -4.45
CA LEU A 62 1.22 -21.37 -3.09
C LEU A 62 2.38 -21.27 -2.12
N ARG A 63 2.53 -20.12 -1.50
CA ARG A 63 3.46 -19.92 -0.38
C ARG A 63 2.71 -20.08 0.93
N SER A 64 3.38 -20.59 1.93
CA SER A 64 2.83 -20.56 3.28
C SER A 64 2.71 -19.12 3.78
N GLY A 65 1.77 -18.85 4.71
CA GLY A 65 1.68 -17.54 5.33
C GLY A 65 2.97 -17.09 6.02
N ARG A 66 3.79 -18.04 6.49
CA ARG A 66 5.10 -17.75 7.09
C ARG A 66 6.10 -17.22 6.08
N GLU A 67 6.19 -17.84 4.90
CA GLU A 67 7.07 -17.38 3.82
C GLU A 67 6.67 -15.99 3.34
N MET A 68 5.38 -15.78 3.11
CA MET A 68 4.83 -14.48 2.73
C MET A 68 5.18 -13.39 3.75
N VAL A 69 4.90 -13.63 5.03
CA VAL A 69 5.16 -12.65 6.09
C VAL A 69 6.64 -12.43 6.31
N GLN A 70 7.51 -13.43 6.10
CA GLN A 70 8.96 -13.21 6.17
C GLN A 70 9.41 -12.22 5.10
N ILE A 71 8.93 -12.35 3.86
CA ILE A 71 9.23 -11.40 2.80
C ILE A 71 8.74 -9.99 3.17
N TRP A 72 7.52 -9.86 3.71
CA TRP A 72 6.99 -8.57 4.14
C TRP A 72 7.76 -7.93 5.29
N LYS A 73 8.36 -8.73 6.18
CA LYS A 73 9.24 -8.23 7.24
C LYS A 73 10.55 -7.71 6.66
N ASP A 74 11.15 -8.48 5.76
CA ASP A 74 12.40 -8.09 5.12
C ASP A 74 12.21 -6.77 4.32
N GLU A 75 11.08 -6.60 3.63
CA GLU A 75 10.71 -5.36 2.95
C GLU A 75 10.46 -4.20 3.93
N LEU A 76 9.76 -4.47 5.04
CA LEU A 76 9.52 -3.43 6.05
C LEU A 76 10.82 -2.92 6.63
N ASP A 77 11.76 -3.81 6.97
CA ASP A 77 13.04 -3.44 7.54
C ASP A 77 13.87 -2.60 6.56
N GLY A 78 13.95 -3.03 5.28
CA GLY A 78 14.66 -2.30 4.25
C GLY A 78 14.09 -0.91 3.98
N LEU A 79 12.76 -0.80 3.89
CA LEU A 79 12.10 0.48 3.64
C LEU A 79 12.08 1.40 4.86
N ALA A 80 12.08 0.84 6.08
CA ALA A 80 12.15 1.63 7.31
C ALA A 80 13.47 2.39 7.42
N ASP A 81 14.58 1.78 7.03
CA ASP A 81 15.90 2.43 6.99
C ASP A 81 15.93 3.64 6.03
N GLU A 82 15.08 3.62 5.00
CA GLU A 82 14.94 4.71 4.04
C GLU A 82 13.80 5.70 4.39
N GLY A 83 13.06 5.45 5.47
CA GLY A 83 11.89 6.27 5.84
C GLY A 83 10.73 6.18 4.85
N ARG A 84 10.56 5.03 4.20
CA ARG A 84 9.54 4.77 3.19
C ARG A 84 8.33 4.03 3.74
N MET A 85 7.38 3.66 2.89
CA MET A 85 6.13 3.02 3.28
C MET A 85 5.90 1.70 2.55
N LEU A 86 5.14 0.81 3.20
CA LEU A 86 4.50 -0.34 2.55
C LEU A 86 3.01 -0.06 2.40
N ASN A 87 2.48 -0.20 1.20
CA ASN A 87 1.05 -0.09 0.91
C ASN A 87 0.52 -1.45 0.45
N PHE A 88 -0.22 -2.12 1.32
CA PHE A 88 -0.66 -3.50 1.15
C PHE A 88 -1.91 -3.63 0.28
N VAL A 89 -1.92 -4.67 -0.56
CA VAL A 89 -3.12 -5.15 -1.24
C VAL A 89 -3.50 -6.50 -0.67
N MET A 90 -4.68 -6.61 -0.10
CA MET A 90 -5.15 -7.83 0.54
C MET A 90 -6.54 -8.22 0.04
N HIS A 91 -6.72 -9.51 -0.19
CA HIS A 91 -7.98 -10.06 -0.67
C HIS A 91 -8.58 -10.99 0.39
N PRO A 92 -9.80 -10.73 0.88
CA PRO A 92 -10.41 -11.52 1.97
C PRO A 92 -10.41 -13.03 1.72
N GLN A 93 -10.58 -13.46 0.46
CA GLN A 93 -10.55 -14.87 0.08
C GLN A 93 -9.19 -15.54 0.24
N PHE A 94 -8.09 -14.78 0.24
CA PHE A 94 -6.74 -15.26 0.44
C PHE A 94 -6.27 -15.01 1.87
N ILE A 95 -6.08 -13.75 2.25
CA ILE A 95 -5.55 -13.39 3.58
C ILE A 95 -6.46 -13.84 4.73
N GLY A 96 -7.77 -13.97 4.48
CA GLY A 96 -8.75 -14.42 5.47
C GLY A 96 -8.68 -15.93 5.82
N ARG A 97 -7.84 -16.72 5.14
CA ARG A 97 -7.64 -18.14 5.49
C ARG A 97 -6.91 -18.25 6.84
N PRO A 98 -7.26 -19.22 7.71
CA PRO A 98 -6.74 -19.27 9.09
C PRO A 98 -5.21 -19.23 9.20
N GLY A 99 -4.48 -19.89 8.29
CA GLY A 99 -3.02 -19.89 8.27
C GLY A 99 -2.43 -18.54 7.92
N TYR A 100 -3.00 -17.84 6.92
CA TYR A 100 -2.58 -16.52 6.49
C TYR A 100 -2.99 -15.43 7.48
N LEU A 101 -4.19 -15.56 8.05
CA LEU A 101 -4.66 -14.62 9.08
C LEU A 101 -3.79 -14.65 10.34
N ARG A 102 -3.29 -15.84 10.72
CA ARG A 102 -2.29 -15.96 11.79
C ARG A 102 -1.01 -15.22 11.42
N ALA A 103 -0.49 -15.46 10.22
CA ALA A 103 0.73 -14.84 9.73
C ALA A 103 0.59 -13.31 9.62
N LEU A 104 -0.56 -12.79 9.14
CA LEU A 104 -0.85 -11.36 9.14
C LEU A 104 -0.85 -10.77 10.55
N ARG A 105 -1.41 -11.47 11.54
CA ARG A 105 -1.35 -11.03 12.94
C ARG A 105 0.10 -10.90 13.42
N ASP A 106 0.93 -11.91 13.13
CA ASP A 106 2.35 -11.92 13.49
C ASP A 106 3.10 -10.75 12.83
N PHE A 107 2.77 -10.44 11.56
CA PHE A 107 3.32 -9.28 10.87
C PHE A 107 2.91 -7.95 11.50
N ILE A 108 1.63 -7.78 11.85
CA ILE A 108 1.14 -6.55 12.50
C ILE A 108 1.82 -6.33 13.86
N HIS A 109 2.04 -7.39 14.64
CA HIS A 109 2.79 -7.29 15.89
C HIS A 109 4.24 -6.85 15.63
N TYR A 110 4.90 -7.51 14.68
CA TYR A 110 6.26 -7.15 14.27
C TYR A 110 6.38 -5.68 13.85
N ALA A 111 5.51 -5.21 12.97
CA ALA A 111 5.52 -3.83 12.51
C ALA A 111 5.35 -2.83 13.67
N LYS A 112 4.45 -3.11 14.62
CA LYS A 112 4.25 -2.27 15.81
C LYS A 112 5.46 -2.25 16.72
N GLU A 113 6.10 -3.39 16.97
CA GLU A 113 7.30 -3.52 17.80
C GLU A 113 8.49 -2.78 17.20
N ASN A 114 8.54 -2.66 15.88
CA ASN A 114 9.57 -1.91 15.14
C ASN A 114 9.17 -0.44 14.87
N GLY A 115 8.13 0.07 15.54
CA GLY A 115 7.77 1.48 15.50
C GLY A 115 7.08 1.95 14.21
N ALA A 116 6.59 1.05 13.37
CA ALA A 116 5.87 1.42 12.16
C ALA A 116 4.55 2.15 12.49
N TRP A 117 4.31 3.25 11.80
CA TRP A 117 3.03 3.93 11.82
C TRP A 117 2.02 3.19 10.95
N ILE A 118 1.13 2.43 11.58
CA ILE A 118 0.04 1.73 10.88
C ILE A 118 -1.12 2.70 10.69
N ALA A 119 -1.39 3.05 9.44
CA ALA A 119 -2.34 4.08 9.05
C ALA A 119 -3.22 3.64 7.88
N THR A 120 -4.32 4.35 7.66
CA THR A 120 -5.10 4.23 6.43
C THR A 120 -4.48 5.11 5.34
N ASP A 121 -4.75 4.79 4.07
CA ASP A 121 -4.31 5.60 2.92
C ASP A 121 -4.71 7.07 3.07
N GLU A 122 -5.93 7.32 3.58
CA GLU A 122 -6.41 8.68 3.85
C GLU A 122 -5.55 9.42 4.89
N GLN A 123 -5.14 8.73 5.96
CA GLN A 123 -4.29 9.33 7.01
C GLN A 123 -2.90 9.65 6.46
N VAL A 124 -2.32 8.76 5.68
CA VAL A 124 -1.03 8.99 5.01
C VAL A 124 -1.14 10.16 4.03
N ALA A 125 -2.17 10.19 3.19
CA ALA A 125 -2.38 11.26 2.24
C ALA A 125 -2.54 12.63 2.91
N LYS A 126 -3.32 12.71 3.98
CA LYS A 126 -3.46 13.95 4.78
C LYS A 126 -2.14 14.40 5.39
N HIS A 127 -1.33 13.47 5.89
CA HIS A 127 -0.02 13.78 6.43
C HIS A 127 0.91 14.37 5.37
N VAL A 128 0.99 13.73 4.19
CA VAL A 128 1.82 14.20 3.07
C VAL A 128 1.37 15.56 2.58
N LEU A 129 0.06 15.76 2.38
CA LEU A 129 -0.50 17.04 1.94
C LEU A 129 -0.17 18.18 2.92
N ALA A 130 -0.28 17.90 4.22
CA ALA A 130 0.08 18.90 5.25
C ALA A 130 1.57 19.25 5.20
N GLN A 131 2.46 18.29 4.99
CA GLN A 131 3.90 18.52 4.82
C GLN A 131 4.21 19.34 3.55
N CYS A 132 3.43 19.18 2.49
CA CYS A 132 3.54 19.94 1.25
C CYS A 132 2.83 21.31 1.29
N GLY A 133 2.27 21.70 2.43
CA GLY A 133 1.62 23.00 2.62
C GLY A 133 0.16 23.07 2.14
N TYR A 134 -0.45 21.95 1.83
CA TYR A 134 -1.87 21.89 1.49
C TYR A 134 -2.73 21.66 2.73
N ASN A 135 -3.55 22.65 3.09
CA ASN A 135 -4.58 22.50 4.12
C ASN A 135 -5.90 22.07 3.46
N ILE A 136 -6.18 20.77 3.49
CA ILE A 136 -7.41 20.23 2.90
C ILE A 136 -8.40 19.87 4.01
N GLU A 137 -9.53 20.59 4.05
CA GLU A 137 -10.73 20.15 4.75
C GLU A 137 -11.47 19.15 3.87
N VAL A 138 -11.47 17.87 4.24
CA VAL A 138 -12.30 16.88 3.56
C VAL A 138 -13.74 17.12 3.93
N LYS A 139 -14.53 17.61 3.00
CA LYS A 139 -15.99 17.71 3.14
C LYS A 139 -16.60 16.36 2.76
N TYR A 140 -17.16 15.65 3.75
CA TYR A 140 -17.93 14.43 3.54
C TYR A 140 -19.34 14.78 3.03
#